data_c6d38c6de82b201962970e9601b0b22d
#
_entry.id   c6d38c6de82b201962970e9601b0b22d
#
_cell.length_a   1.000
_cell.length_b   1.000
_cell.length_c   1.000
_cell.angle_alpha   90.00
_cell.angle_beta   90.00
_cell.angle_gamma   90.00
#
_symmetry.space_group_name_H-M   'P 1'
#
loop_
_entity.id
_entity.type
_entity.pdbx_description
1 polymer ?
#
loop_
_entity_poly.entity_id
_entity_poly.type
_entity_poly.pdbx_seq_one_letter_code
_entity_poly.pdbx_strand_id
1 'polypeptide(L)'
;MEVRKLTSTDGFIAFDLGDAPAVGVVRLAPKVLRDGAELLARSTTYAAASFGLQVGGGSAGLNAKPEGRDEAVAAFVAEVGELVESGRWLPGPGTGIEPDDLAGL
;
A
#
# COMPACT_ATOMS: atom_id res chain seq x y z
N MET A 1 10.69 -0.56 10.54
CA MET A 1 9.33 -0.25 10.03
C MET A 1 9.23 1.25 9.77
N GLU A 2 8.91 1.63 8.56
CA GLU A 2 8.67 3.01 8.19
C GLU A 2 7.19 3.16 7.82
N VAL A 3 6.50 4.12 8.39
CA VAL A 3 5.11 4.42 8.02
C VAL A 3 5.07 5.79 7.36
N ARG A 4 4.69 5.80 6.10
CA ARG A 4 4.59 7.02 5.31
C ARG A 4 3.13 7.45 5.25
N LYS A 5 2.85 8.63 5.80
CA LYS A 5 1.50 9.18 5.76
C LYS A 5 1.24 9.82 4.40
N LEU A 6 0.09 9.54 3.81
CA LEU A 6 -0.32 10.18 2.56
C LEU A 6 -0.73 11.64 2.82
N THR A 7 -0.50 12.49 1.84
CA THR A 7 -0.79 13.92 1.96
C THR A 7 -2.04 14.34 1.20
N SER A 8 -2.43 13.61 0.16
CA SER A 8 -3.56 13.96 -0.70
C SER A 8 -4.87 13.33 -0.26
N THR A 9 -4.81 12.32 0.60
CA THR A 9 -5.99 11.62 1.12
C THR A 9 -5.66 11.03 2.48
N ASP A 10 -6.69 10.59 3.21
CA ASP A 10 -6.49 9.95 4.51
C ASP A 10 -6.01 8.52 4.30
N GLY A 11 -4.76 8.28 4.62
CA GLY A 11 -4.16 6.97 4.44
C GLY A 11 -2.67 6.96 4.73
N PHE A 12 -2.09 5.81 4.55
CA PHE A 12 -0.67 5.58 4.85
C PHE A 12 -0.13 4.37 4.09
N ILE A 13 1.20 4.25 4.04
CA ILE A 13 1.88 3.04 3.56
C ILE A 13 2.86 2.62 4.65
N ALA A 14 2.75 1.36 5.09
CA ALA A 14 3.69 0.77 6.04
C ALA A 14 4.73 -0.06 5.27
N PHE A 15 5.99 0.35 5.32
CA PHE A 15 7.11 -0.37 4.73
C PHE A 15 7.87 -1.11 5.83
N ASP A 16 7.99 -2.42 5.72
CA ASP A 16 8.73 -3.21 6.73
C ASP A 16 10.24 -2.95 6.67
N LEU A 17 10.79 -2.88 5.46
CA LEU A 17 12.20 -2.56 5.24
C LEU A 17 12.31 -1.20 4.54
N GLY A 18 12.99 -0.24 5.17
CA GLY A 18 13.00 1.14 4.70
C GLY A 18 13.60 1.37 3.32
N ASP A 19 14.64 0.63 2.95
CA ASP A 19 15.42 0.88 1.73
C ASP A 19 15.23 -0.15 0.63
N ALA A 20 14.56 -1.26 0.91
CA ALA A 20 14.36 -2.30 -0.09
C ALA A 20 13.17 -2.00 -0.99
N PRO A 21 13.19 -2.46 -2.25
CA PRO A 21 11.95 -2.48 -3.04
C PRO A 21 10.86 -3.22 -2.29
N ALA A 22 9.64 -2.76 -2.37
CA ALA A 22 8.54 -3.31 -1.59
C ALA A 22 7.39 -3.76 -2.47
N VAL A 23 6.71 -4.82 -2.03
CA VAL A 23 5.47 -5.31 -2.66
C VAL A 23 4.41 -5.46 -1.58
N GLY A 24 3.16 -5.25 -1.93
CA GLY A 24 2.08 -5.42 -0.97
C GLY A 24 0.76 -4.95 -1.49
N VAL A 25 -0.26 -5.06 -0.66
CA VAL A 25 -1.62 -4.73 -1.06
C VAL A 25 -2.07 -3.36 -0.57
N VAL A 26 -3.02 -2.79 -1.29
CA VAL A 26 -3.74 -1.58 -0.90
C VAL A 26 -5.11 -2.01 -0.40
N ARG A 27 -5.45 -1.63 0.82
CA ARG A 27 -6.79 -1.89 1.38
C ARG A 27 -7.52 -0.57 1.58
N LEU A 28 -8.83 -0.60 1.40
CA LEU A 28 -9.69 0.56 1.61
C LEU A 28 -10.90 0.15 2.45
N ALA A 29 -11.18 0.93 3.47
CA ALA A 29 -12.33 0.76 4.35
C ALA A 29 -12.62 2.11 5.02
N PRO A 30 -13.76 2.28 5.71
CA PRO A 30 -13.97 3.50 6.50
C PRO A 30 -12.82 3.75 7.48
N LYS A 31 -12.23 2.68 8.02
CA LYS A 31 -10.99 2.78 8.80
C LYS A 31 -10.13 1.53 8.61
N VAL A 32 -8.90 1.73 8.17
CA VAL A 32 -7.88 0.68 8.08
C VAL A 32 -6.93 0.85 9.25
N LEU A 33 -6.76 -0.21 10.05
CA LEU A 33 -5.92 -0.14 11.24
C LEU A 33 -4.44 -0.22 10.87
N ARG A 34 -3.65 0.70 11.41
CA ARG A 34 -2.22 0.78 11.18
C ARG A 34 -1.50 -0.50 11.64
N ASP A 35 -1.84 -1.02 12.82
CA ASP A 35 -1.20 -2.22 13.36
C ASP A 35 -1.36 -3.42 12.42
N GLY A 36 -2.56 -3.60 11.87
CA GLY A 36 -2.81 -4.66 10.91
C GLY A 36 -2.01 -4.50 9.62
N ALA A 37 -1.85 -3.27 9.15
CA ALA A 37 -1.04 -2.97 7.97
C ALA A 37 0.45 -3.26 8.22
N GLU A 38 0.96 -2.93 9.40
CA GLU A 38 2.34 -3.22 9.78
C GLU A 38 2.60 -4.73 9.87
N LEU A 39 1.67 -5.48 10.45
CA LEU A 39 1.76 -6.94 10.50
C LEU A 39 1.73 -7.55 9.10
N LEU A 40 0.88 -7.04 8.21
CA LEU A 40 0.79 -7.53 6.84
C LEU A 40 2.07 -7.24 6.06
N ALA A 41 2.66 -6.06 6.23
CA ALA A 41 3.93 -5.71 5.60
C ALA A 41 5.05 -6.66 6.06
N ARG A 42 5.12 -6.94 7.37
CA ARG A 42 6.11 -7.86 7.92
C ARG A 42 5.91 -9.29 7.40
N SER A 43 4.67 -9.76 7.35
CA SER A 43 4.35 -11.08 6.82
C SER A 43 4.78 -11.23 5.37
N THR A 44 4.60 -10.18 4.58
CA THR A 44 5.00 -10.17 3.17
C THR A 44 6.52 -10.26 3.04
N THR A 45 7.28 -9.57 3.90
CA THR A 45 8.73 -9.68 3.93
C THR A 45 9.17 -11.11 4.21
N TYR A 46 8.59 -11.75 5.21
CA TYR A 46 8.94 -13.13 5.56
C TYR A 46 8.57 -14.10 4.43
N ALA A 47 7.40 -13.94 3.83
CA ALA A 47 6.99 -14.78 2.70
C ALA A 47 7.97 -14.65 1.52
N ALA A 48 8.35 -13.43 1.17
CA ALA A 48 9.30 -13.18 0.10
C ALA A 48 10.67 -13.83 0.42
N ALA A 49 11.15 -13.68 1.65
CA ALA A 49 12.41 -14.27 2.07
C ALA A 49 12.40 -15.79 1.99
N SER A 50 11.27 -16.42 2.30
CA SER A 50 11.14 -17.89 2.22
C SER A 50 11.26 -18.41 0.79
N PHE A 51 11.01 -17.57 -0.22
CA PHE A 51 11.22 -17.89 -1.63
C PHE A 51 12.54 -17.34 -2.17
N GLY A 52 13.42 -16.81 -1.30
CA GLY A 52 14.71 -16.25 -1.71
C GLY A 52 14.61 -14.88 -2.38
N LEU A 53 13.48 -14.20 -2.27
CA LEU A 53 13.30 -12.87 -2.86
C LEU A 53 13.77 -11.79 -1.90
N GLN A 54 14.52 -10.81 -2.43
CA GLN A 54 15.06 -9.70 -1.63
C GLN A 54 14.17 -8.47 -1.76
N VAL A 55 12.92 -8.62 -1.34
CA VAL A 55 11.95 -7.52 -1.31
C VAL A 55 11.31 -7.43 0.06
N GLY A 56 10.91 -6.24 0.44
CA GLY A 56 10.17 -6.01 1.68
C GLY A 56 8.68 -5.94 1.45
N GLY A 57 7.90 -6.00 2.52
CA GLY A 57 6.48 -5.76 2.48
C GLY A 57 6.18 -4.26 2.53
N GLY A 58 5.20 -3.83 1.73
CA GLY A 58 4.67 -2.47 1.75
C GLY A 58 3.15 -2.53 1.68
N SER A 59 2.48 -2.26 2.80
CA SER A 59 1.03 -2.38 2.91
C SER A 59 0.40 -1.01 3.08
N ALA A 60 -0.50 -0.64 2.16
CA ALA A 60 -1.20 0.64 2.21
C ALA A 60 -2.60 0.48 2.79
N GLY A 61 -3.05 1.52 3.49
CA GLY A 61 -4.41 1.64 3.98
C GLY A 61 -5.00 2.98 3.61
N LEU A 62 -6.17 2.96 2.99
CA LEU A 62 -6.95 4.16 2.67
C LEU A 62 -8.20 4.18 3.53
N ASN A 63 -8.44 5.29 4.21
CA ASN A 63 -9.63 5.47 5.03
C ASN A 63 -10.62 6.31 4.22
N ALA A 64 -11.73 5.71 3.82
CA ALA A 64 -12.76 6.42 3.09
C ALA A 64 -14.11 5.74 3.29
N LYS A 65 -15.15 6.56 3.40
CA LYS A 65 -16.53 6.07 3.35
C LYS A 65 -16.90 5.77 1.90
N PRO A 66 -17.95 4.95 1.65
CA PRO A 66 -18.31 4.60 0.27
C PRO A 66 -18.51 5.80 -0.65
N GLU A 67 -19.07 6.89 -0.16
CA GLU A 67 -19.33 8.10 -0.96
C GLU A 67 -18.05 8.86 -1.34
N GLY A 68 -16.96 8.66 -0.64
CA GLY A 68 -15.68 9.30 -0.92
C GLY A 68 -14.63 8.35 -1.52
N ARG A 69 -15.01 7.12 -1.80
CA ARG A 69 -14.11 6.07 -2.23
C ARG A 69 -13.35 6.43 -3.51
N ASP A 70 -14.04 6.81 -4.55
CA ASP A 70 -13.42 7.06 -5.85
C ASP A 70 -12.44 8.24 -5.82
N GLU A 71 -12.78 9.28 -5.07
CA GLU A 71 -11.87 10.42 -4.88
C GLU A 71 -10.62 10.01 -4.12
N ALA A 72 -10.76 9.19 -3.07
CA ALA A 72 -9.64 8.70 -2.29
C ALA A 72 -8.69 7.86 -3.14
N VAL A 73 -9.24 6.95 -3.95
CA VAL A 73 -8.45 6.11 -4.85
C VAL A 73 -7.71 6.95 -5.89
N ALA A 74 -8.39 7.91 -6.51
CA ALA A 74 -7.77 8.79 -7.52
C ALA A 74 -6.62 9.61 -6.92
N ALA A 75 -6.81 10.16 -5.73
CA ALA A 75 -5.79 10.93 -5.03
C ALA A 75 -4.59 10.04 -4.67
N PHE A 76 -4.85 8.82 -4.21
CA PHE A 76 -3.81 7.85 -3.88
C PHE A 76 -2.97 7.50 -5.12
N VAL A 77 -3.61 7.14 -6.22
CA VAL A 77 -2.92 6.77 -7.46
C VAL A 77 -2.03 7.92 -7.95
N ALA A 78 -2.54 9.15 -7.90
CA ALA A 78 -1.76 10.31 -8.29
C ALA A 78 -0.54 10.53 -7.38
N GLU A 79 -0.71 10.35 -6.08
CA GLU A 79 0.36 10.60 -5.11
C GLU A 79 1.47 9.56 -5.17
N VAL A 80 1.13 8.27 -5.35
CA VAL A 80 2.11 7.19 -5.28
C VAL A 80 2.73 6.82 -6.62
N GLY A 81 2.33 7.48 -7.70
CA GLY A 81 2.83 7.17 -9.04
C GLY A 81 4.35 7.14 -9.13
N GLU A 82 5.04 8.08 -8.49
CA GLU A 82 6.50 8.13 -8.51
C GLU A 82 7.14 6.93 -7.78
N LEU A 83 6.53 6.48 -6.69
CA LEU A 83 7.03 5.30 -5.96
C LEU A 83 6.96 4.05 -6.83
N VAL A 84 5.89 3.90 -7.58
CA VAL A 84 5.69 2.75 -8.48
C VAL A 84 6.61 2.85 -9.67
N GLU A 85 6.70 4.02 -10.30
CA GLU A 85 7.53 4.25 -11.47
C GLU A 85 9.02 4.03 -11.16
N SER A 86 9.46 4.43 -9.97
CA SER A 86 10.85 4.25 -9.54
C SER A 86 11.19 2.81 -9.13
N GLY A 87 10.21 1.91 -9.07
CA GLY A 87 10.41 0.54 -8.61
C GLY A 87 10.50 0.40 -7.09
N ARG A 88 10.21 1.47 -6.35
CA ARG A 88 10.26 1.45 -4.88
C ARG A 88 9.13 0.62 -4.28
N TRP A 89 7.97 0.57 -4.93
CA TRP A 89 6.80 -0.14 -4.43
C TRP A 89 5.95 -0.67 -5.57
N LEU A 90 5.53 -1.93 -5.47
CA LEU A 90 4.61 -2.56 -6.41
C LEU A 90 3.34 -2.94 -5.65
N PRO A 91 2.26 -2.17 -5.82
CA PRO A 91 1.01 -2.44 -5.13
C PRO A 91 0.14 -3.45 -5.87
N GLY A 92 -0.65 -4.19 -5.10
CA GLY A 92 -1.71 -5.04 -5.62
C GLY A 92 -3.04 -4.72 -4.94
N PRO A 93 -4.16 -5.16 -5.50
CA PRO A 93 -5.46 -4.91 -4.91
C PRO A 93 -5.69 -5.80 -3.69
N GLY A 94 -6.18 -5.19 -2.62
CA GLY A 94 -6.61 -5.88 -1.40
C GLY A 94 -8.09 -5.61 -1.15
N THR A 95 -8.53 -5.80 0.09
CA THR A 95 -9.93 -5.58 0.48
C THR A 95 -10.38 -4.15 0.15
N GLY A 96 -11.48 -4.01 -0.55
CA GLY A 96 -12.05 -2.71 -0.92
C GLY A 96 -11.44 -2.07 -2.17
N ILE A 97 -10.45 -2.73 -2.79
CA ILE A 97 -9.79 -2.25 -4.00
C ILE A 97 -9.92 -3.28 -5.11
N GLU A 98 -10.34 -2.83 -6.27
CA GLU A 98 -10.40 -3.66 -7.47
C GLU A 98 -9.15 -3.46 -8.32
N PRO A 99 -8.76 -4.43 -9.17
CA PRO A 99 -7.60 -4.27 -10.04
C PRO A 99 -7.66 -3.02 -10.92
N ASP A 100 -8.84 -2.67 -11.43
CA ASP A 100 -9.03 -1.48 -12.28
C ASP A 100 -8.73 -0.17 -11.54
N ASP A 101 -8.90 -0.14 -10.22
CA ASP A 101 -8.61 1.04 -9.42
C ASP A 101 -7.12 1.42 -9.49
N LEU A 102 -6.25 0.44 -9.72
CA LEU A 102 -4.80 0.63 -9.77
C LEU A 102 -4.26 0.66 -11.20
N ALA A 103 -5.11 0.70 -12.20
CA ALA A 103 -4.70 0.61 -13.60
C ALA A 103 -3.78 1.76 -14.04
N GLY A 104 -3.81 2.90 -13.34
CA GLY A 104 -2.93 4.04 -13.63
C GLY A 104 -1.50 3.88 -13.10
N LEU A 105 -1.24 2.79 -12.38
CA LEU A 105 0.09 2.55 -11.78
C LEU A 105 0.95 1.51 -12.59
#